data_d29c4512cf97b6344c195a8aebc95f77
#
_entry.id   d29c4512cf97b6344c195a8aebc95f77
#
_cell.length_a   1.000
_cell.length_b   1.000
_cell.length_c   1.000
_cell.angle_alpha   90.00
_cell.angle_beta   90.00
_cell.angle_gamma   90.00
#
_symmetry.space_group_name_H-M   'P 1'
#
loop_
_entity.id
_entity.type
_entity.pdbx_description
1 polymer ?
#
loop_
_entity_poly.entity_id
_entity_poly.type
_entity_poly.pdbx_seq_one_letter_code
_entity_poly.pdbx_strand_id
1 'polypeptide(L)'
;WCSAQSPLFGKSRMSAFERYFTKEKALHEEVYNSYYRLSADSHVCEQILNEFGVDPVHGHIINGHVPVRQKDGENPVKADGKLYVIDGGLSKAYQAKTGIAGYTLIFNSHYLALAQHHDYISHPLSKPESDDMPTLQITQKMDKRILVSDTDAGKKLSQRIEELRLLVKAYENGSFVERAIAAYPKTIQSLHMETCLLYTSPS
;
A
#
# COMPACT_ATOMS: atom_id res chain seq x y z
N TRP A 1 -11.39 -12.56 -14.33
CA TRP A 1 -12.24 -12.04 -13.27
C TRP A 1 -13.28 -13.07 -12.81
N CYS A 2 -13.97 -13.75 -13.68
CA CYS A 2 -15.08 -14.66 -13.34
C CYS A 2 -14.67 -16.15 -13.21
N SER A 3 -13.40 -16.49 -13.34
CA SER A 3 -12.94 -17.87 -13.18
C SER A 3 -12.82 -18.24 -11.71
N ALA A 4 -13.31 -19.43 -11.33
CA ALA A 4 -13.12 -20.00 -9.99
C ALA A 4 -11.63 -20.20 -9.62
N GLN A 5 -10.74 -20.19 -10.62
CA GLN A 5 -9.29 -20.29 -10.45
C GLN A 5 -8.60 -18.92 -10.41
N SER A 6 -9.36 -17.84 -10.50
CA SER A 6 -8.78 -16.48 -10.42
C SER A 6 -8.07 -16.29 -9.08
N PRO A 7 -6.85 -15.73 -9.08
CA PRO A 7 -6.13 -15.37 -7.86
C PRO A 7 -6.88 -14.35 -6.99
N LEU A 8 -7.85 -13.62 -7.56
CA LEU A 8 -8.68 -12.66 -6.84
C LEU A 8 -9.57 -13.32 -5.78
N PHE A 9 -9.93 -14.59 -5.95
CA PHE A 9 -10.77 -15.27 -4.98
C PHE A 9 -10.03 -15.79 -3.73
N GLY A 10 -8.72 -15.67 -3.66
CA GLY A 10 -7.93 -16.03 -2.48
C GLY A 10 -8.14 -17.46 -1.95
N LYS A 11 -9.35 -17.97 -2.06
CA LYS A 11 -9.75 -19.33 -1.68
C LYS A 11 -10.49 -19.99 -2.83
N SER A 12 -10.14 -21.21 -3.16
CA SER A 12 -10.86 -22.03 -4.16
C SER A 12 -12.16 -22.60 -3.58
N ARG A 13 -12.27 -22.68 -2.26
CA ARG A 13 -13.48 -23.05 -1.54
C ARG A 13 -13.61 -22.18 -0.30
N MET A 14 -14.76 -21.53 -0.19
CA MET A 14 -15.14 -20.74 0.97
C MET A 14 -16.26 -21.46 1.74
N SER A 15 -16.29 -21.32 3.06
CA SER A 15 -17.38 -21.79 3.91
C SER A 15 -17.93 -20.60 4.71
N ALA A 16 -18.88 -19.89 4.12
CA ALA A 16 -19.54 -18.76 4.78
C ALA A 16 -20.88 -19.19 5.42
N PHE A 17 -21.78 -19.70 4.60
CA PHE A 17 -23.13 -20.07 5.03
C PHE A 17 -23.19 -21.48 5.63
N GLU A 18 -22.33 -22.39 5.21
CA GLU A 18 -22.26 -23.76 5.69
C GLU A 18 -22.13 -23.82 7.21
N ARG A 19 -21.40 -22.88 7.79
CA ARG A 19 -21.20 -22.80 9.26
C ARG A 19 -22.48 -22.48 10.03
N TYR A 20 -23.46 -21.86 9.38
CA TYR A 20 -24.73 -21.53 9.98
C TYR A 20 -25.78 -22.62 9.79
N PHE A 21 -25.73 -23.36 8.67
CA PHE A 21 -26.79 -24.30 8.26
C PHE A 21 -26.44 -25.75 8.48
N THR A 22 -25.16 -26.12 8.65
CA THR A 22 -24.77 -27.51 8.87
C THR A 22 -23.77 -27.65 10.00
N LYS A 23 -23.81 -28.76 10.71
CA LYS A 23 -22.83 -29.19 11.72
C LYS A 23 -21.68 -30.00 11.14
N GLU A 24 -21.75 -30.34 9.88
CA GLU A 24 -20.78 -31.19 9.21
C GLU A 24 -19.46 -30.44 8.99
N LYS A 25 -18.44 -30.79 9.77
CA LYS A 25 -17.14 -30.13 9.79
C LYS A 25 -16.42 -30.14 8.43
N ALA A 26 -16.58 -31.19 7.64
CA ALA A 26 -15.98 -31.29 6.31
C ALA A 26 -16.45 -30.18 5.35
N LEU A 27 -17.66 -29.65 5.54
CA LEU A 27 -18.20 -28.54 4.77
C LEU A 27 -17.69 -27.17 5.26
N HIS A 28 -17.09 -27.13 6.45
CA HIS A 28 -16.51 -25.90 7.01
C HIS A 28 -15.05 -25.71 6.60
N GLU A 29 -14.43 -26.67 5.92
CA GLU A 29 -13.05 -26.55 5.46
C GLU A 29 -12.95 -25.61 4.27
N GLU A 30 -12.06 -24.63 4.41
CA GLU A 30 -11.73 -23.68 3.34
C GLU A 30 -10.42 -24.09 2.68
N VAL A 31 -10.38 -24.00 1.36
CA VAL A 31 -9.20 -24.35 0.58
C VAL A 31 -8.61 -23.05 0.00
N TYR A 32 -7.38 -22.75 0.37
CA TYR A 32 -6.67 -21.59 -0.16
C TYR A 32 -6.25 -21.81 -1.62
N ASN A 33 -6.26 -20.72 -2.38
CA ASN A 33 -5.75 -20.69 -3.75
C ASN A 33 -4.24 -20.90 -3.76
N SER A 34 -3.72 -21.34 -4.89
CA SER A 34 -2.29 -21.56 -5.14
C SER A 34 -1.43 -20.33 -4.83
N TYR A 35 -1.98 -19.13 -4.96
CA TYR A 35 -1.31 -17.87 -4.63
C TYR A 35 -0.69 -17.90 -3.23
N TYR A 36 -1.41 -18.36 -2.22
CA TYR A 36 -0.91 -18.35 -0.83
C TYR A 36 0.29 -19.26 -0.61
N ARG A 37 0.39 -20.34 -1.38
CA ARG A 37 1.53 -21.24 -1.36
C ARG A 37 2.69 -20.68 -2.16
N LEU A 38 2.41 -20.17 -3.35
CA LEU A 38 3.41 -19.69 -4.29
C LEU A 38 4.00 -18.35 -3.87
N SER A 39 3.23 -17.49 -3.22
CA SER A 39 3.68 -16.17 -2.76
C SER A 39 4.71 -16.22 -1.61
N ALA A 40 4.97 -17.39 -1.05
CA ALA A 40 6.08 -17.58 -0.12
C ALA A 40 7.45 -17.73 -0.83
N ASP A 41 7.44 -17.96 -2.14
CA ASP A 41 8.64 -18.10 -2.98
C ASP A 41 9.06 -16.73 -3.53
N SER A 42 10.31 -16.32 -3.28
CA SER A 42 10.84 -15.03 -3.72
C SER A 42 10.88 -14.90 -5.24
N HIS A 43 11.17 -15.99 -5.96
CA HIS A 43 11.19 -15.99 -7.42
C HIS A 43 9.80 -15.75 -8.02
N VAL A 44 8.76 -16.34 -7.43
CA VAL A 44 7.38 -16.09 -7.86
C VAL A 44 6.98 -14.63 -7.59
N CYS A 45 7.39 -14.07 -6.45
CA CYS A 45 7.17 -12.66 -6.16
C CYS A 45 7.87 -11.74 -7.16
N GLU A 46 9.09 -12.07 -7.56
CA GLU A 46 9.83 -11.33 -8.59
C GLU A 46 9.14 -11.40 -9.95
N GLN A 47 8.62 -12.55 -10.34
CA GLN A 47 7.83 -12.69 -11.57
C GLN A 47 6.58 -11.81 -11.54
N ILE A 48 5.87 -11.78 -10.41
CA ILE A 48 4.70 -10.93 -10.23
C ILE A 48 5.09 -9.45 -10.35
N LEU A 49 6.15 -9.01 -9.66
CA LEU A 49 6.63 -7.63 -9.73
C LEU A 49 6.98 -7.22 -11.16
N ASN A 50 7.71 -8.08 -11.90
CA ASN A 50 8.05 -7.85 -13.29
C ASN A 50 6.82 -7.73 -14.19
N GLU A 51 5.81 -8.57 -14.00
CA GLU A 51 4.56 -8.52 -14.77
C GLU A 51 3.81 -7.19 -14.57
N PHE A 52 3.91 -6.61 -13.38
CA PHE A 52 3.37 -5.28 -13.08
C PHE A 52 4.31 -4.13 -13.43
N GLY A 53 5.46 -4.40 -14.05
CA GLY A 53 6.46 -3.38 -14.41
C GLY A 53 7.14 -2.72 -13.21
N VAL A 54 7.17 -3.40 -12.07
CA VAL A 54 7.84 -2.94 -10.84
C VAL A 54 9.21 -3.59 -10.76
N ASP A 55 10.23 -2.81 -10.40
CA ASP A 55 11.59 -3.33 -10.20
C ASP A 55 11.59 -4.43 -9.12
N PRO A 56 11.95 -5.67 -9.46
CA PRO A 56 11.91 -6.78 -8.51
C PRO A 56 12.97 -6.68 -7.41
N VAL A 57 14.01 -5.86 -7.60
CA VAL A 57 15.07 -5.67 -6.58
C VAL A 57 14.57 -4.81 -5.43
N HIS A 58 13.89 -3.72 -5.74
CA HIS A 58 13.43 -2.74 -4.75
C HIS A 58 11.91 -2.76 -4.53
N GLY A 59 11.18 -3.48 -5.37
CA GLY A 59 9.73 -3.60 -5.29
C GLY A 59 9.26 -4.57 -4.21
N HIS A 60 8.06 -4.33 -3.70
CA HIS A 60 7.43 -5.17 -2.70
C HIS A 60 5.97 -5.42 -3.03
N ILE A 61 5.49 -6.59 -2.66
CA ILE A 61 4.08 -6.96 -2.68
C ILE A 61 3.52 -6.76 -1.28
N ILE A 62 2.38 -6.07 -1.15
CA ILE A 62 1.73 -5.83 0.13
C ILE A 62 0.36 -6.49 0.09
N ASN A 63 0.12 -7.42 1.01
CA ASN A 63 -1.13 -8.15 1.13
C ASN A 63 -1.89 -7.76 2.40
N GLY A 64 -3.21 -7.73 2.28
CA GLY A 64 -4.16 -7.71 3.39
C GLY A 64 -5.16 -8.87 3.31
N HIS A 65 -6.27 -8.78 4.03
CA HIS A 65 -7.43 -9.68 4.02
C HIS A 65 -7.23 -11.06 4.66
N VAL A 66 -6.06 -11.67 4.56
CA VAL A 66 -5.78 -12.93 5.27
C VAL A 66 -4.83 -12.64 6.42
N PRO A 67 -5.32 -12.73 7.67
CA PRO A 67 -4.53 -12.34 8.82
C PRO A 67 -3.32 -13.24 9.04
N VAL A 68 -2.21 -12.64 9.45
CA VAL A 68 -1.03 -13.37 9.94
C VAL A 68 -1.37 -14.06 11.24
N ARG A 69 -1.05 -15.34 11.34
CA ARG A 69 -1.23 -16.14 12.55
C ARG A 69 0.06 -16.16 13.38
N GLN A 70 0.33 -15.08 14.07
CA GLN A 70 1.54 -14.96 14.86
C GLN A 70 1.63 -16.05 15.96
N LYS A 71 0.48 -16.45 16.52
CA LYS A 71 0.43 -17.57 17.48
C LYS A 71 0.96 -18.89 16.94
N ASP A 72 0.81 -19.08 15.63
CA ASP A 72 1.30 -20.26 14.92
C ASP A 72 2.75 -20.06 14.42
N GLY A 73 3.40 -18.94 14.79
CA GLY A 73 4.75 -18.61 14.35
C GLY A 73 4.85 -18.05 12.94
N GLU A 74 3.73 -17.63 12.34
CA GLU A 74 3.74 -17.06 11.00
C GLU A 74 4.39 -15.67 10.99
N ASN A 75 5.33 -15.47 10.06
CA ASN A 75 6.01 -14.19 9.87
C ASN A 75 5.23 -13.32 8.86
N PRO A 76 4.98 -12.03 9.17
CA PRO A 76 4.37 -11.08 8.22
C PRO A 76 5.26 -10.77 7.00
N VAL A 77 6.57 -10.95 7.14
CA VAL A 77 7.53 -10.76 6.04
C VAL A 77 7.84 -12.12 5.42
N LYS A 78 7.52 -12.28 4.14
CA LYS A 78 7.67 -13.53 3.38
C LYS A 78 8.54 -13.29 2.14
N ALA A 79 8.92 -14.39 1.47
CA ALA A 79 9.65 -14.35 0.21
C ALA A 79 10.89 -13.43 0.28
N ASP A 80 11.71 -13.63 1.31
CA ASP A 80 12.95 -12.87 1.55
C ASP A 80 12.75 -11.34 1.54
N GLY A 81 11.61 -10.88 2.08
CA GLY A 81 11.29 -9.45 2.14
C GLY A 81 10.58 -8.91 0.89
N LYS A 82 10.22 -9.75 -0.08
CA LYS A 82 9.45 -9.34 -1.26
C LYS A 82 7.95 -9.19 -0.98
N LEU A 83 7.43 -9.92 0.01
CA LEU A 83 6.02 -9.92 0.36
C LEU A 83 5.81 -9.52 1.83
N TYR A 84 4.95 -8.55 2.05
CA TYR A 84 4.49 -8.10 3.36
C TYR A 84 2.99 -8.39 3.54
N VAL A 85 2.64 -9.13 4.59
CA VAL A 85 1.25 -9.36 4.97
C VAL A 85 0.94 -8.47 6.17
N ILE A 86 0.11 -7.45 5.98
CA ILE A 86 -0.14 -6.42 6.99
C ILE A 86 -1.42 -6.64 7.81
N ASP A 87 -2.23 -7.64 7.44
CA ASP A 87 -3.46 -7.96 8.17
C ASP A 87 -3.15 -8.85 9.39
N GLY A 88 -3.62 -8.46 10.55
CA GLY A 88 -3.54 -9.25 11.78
C GLY A 88 -4.92 -9.54 12.38
N GLY A 89 -5.98 -9.09 11.69
CA GLY A 89 -7.35 -9.20 12.19
C GLY A 89 -7.64 -8.20 13.30
N LEU A 90 -7.75 -6.90 12.95
CA LEU A 90 -8.04 -5.78 13.87
C LEU A 90 -9.28 -6.00 14.74
N SER A 91 -10.24 -6.82 14.27
CA SER A 91 -11.43 -7.14 15.05
C SER A 91 -11.07 -7.99 16.27
N LYS A 92 -11.56 -7.61 17.44
CA LYS A 92 -11.37 -8.31 18.71
C LYS A 92 -11.66 -9.83 18.63
N ALA A 93 -12.65 -10.21 17.79
CA ALA A 93 -13.00 -11.62 17.57
C ALA A 93 -11.88 -12.43 16.88
N TYR A 94 -11.02 -11.78 16.08
CA TYR A 94 -9.90 -12.43 15.40
C TYR A 94 -8.61 -12.42 16.21
N GLN A 95 -8.39 -11.41 17.05
CA GLN A 95 -7.18 -11.26 17.86
C GLN A 95 -6.90 -12.48 18.74
N ALA A 96 -7.95 -13.10 19.29
CA ALA A 96 -7.83 -14.34 20.03
C ALA A 96 -7.23 -15.50 19.20
N LYS A 97 -7.40 -15.49 17.87
CA LYS A 97 -6.88 -16.51 16.95
C LYS A 97 -5.51 -16.14 16.39
N THR A 98 -5.30 -14.87 16.07
CA THR A 98 -4.07 -14.40 15.40
C THR A 98 -2.97 -14.05 16.40
N GLY A 99 -3.33 -13.55 17.58
CA GLY A 99 -2.38 -13.14 18.63
C GLY A 99 -1.91 -11.69 18.49
N ILE A 100 -2.41 -10.95 17.51
CA ILE A 100 -2.07 -9.54 17.26
C ILE A 100 -3.29 -8.78 16.74
N ALA A 101 -3.24 -7.44 16.82
CA ALA A 101 -4.25 -6.58 16.24
C ALA A 101 -3.96 -6.26 14.75
N GLY A 102 -2.72 -6.35 14.30
CA GLY A 102 -2.34 -6.09 12.90
C GLY A 102 -0.99 -5.42 12.78
N TYR A 103 -0.67 -5.01 11.54
CA TYR A 103 0.58 -4.32 11.24
C TYR A 103 0.32 -3.03 10.49
N THR A 104 1.16 -2.03 10.74
CA THR A 104 1.29 -0.85 9.88
C THR A 104 2.62 -0.91 9.17
N LEU A 105 2.60 -0.85 7.84
CA LEU A 105 3.82 -0.72 7.04
C LEU A 105 4.23 0.75 7.00
N ILE A 106 5.45 1.04 7.41
CA ILE A 106 6.03 2.38 7.44
C ILE A 106 7.14 2.43 6.40
N PHE A 107 6.97 3.29 5.40
CA PHE A 107 7.97 3.57 4.39
C PHE A 107 8.44 5.01 4.51
N ASN A 108 9.74 5.21 4.56
CA ASN A 108 10.34 6.53 4.47
C ASN A 108 11.62 6.47 3.61
N SER A 109 12.31 7.61 3.49
CA SER A 109 13.50 7.72 2.64
C SER A 109 14.72 6.93 3.11
N HIS A 110 14.67 6.31 4.29
CA HIS A 110 15.82 5.62 4.89
C HIS A 110 15.54 4.15 5.17
N TYR A 111 14.29 3.78 5.44
CA TYR A 111 13.94 2.42 5.81
C TYR A 111 12.49 2.06 5.51
N LEU A 112 12.27 0.77 5.43
CA LEU A 112 10.97 0.12 5.48
C LEU A 112 10.85 -0.59 6.82
N ALA A 113 9.75 -0.39 7.52
CA ALA A 113 9.52 -0.97 8.83
C ALA A 113 8.08 -1.45 8.99
N LEU A 114 7.89 -2.44 9.86
CA LEU A 114 6.59 -2.88 10.33
C LEU A 114 6.39 -2.44 11.78
N ALA A 115 5.29 -1.77 12.04
CA ALA A 115 4.79 -1.52 13.38
C ALA A 115 3.72 -2.56 13.70
N GLN A 116 4.01 -3.44 14.65
CA GLN A 116 3.08 -4.46 15.14
C GLN A 116 2.20 -3.85 16.22
N HIS A 117 0.89 -3.92 16.01
CA HIS A 117 -0.10 -3.48 16.97
C HIS A 117 -0.47 -4.63 17.90
N HIS A 118 -0.45 -4.33 19.20
CA HIS A 118 -0.93 -5.25 20.25
C HIS A 118 -2.42 -5.06 20.49
N ASP A 119 -3.01 -5.99 21.24
CA ASP A 119 -4.42 -5.91 21.61
C ASP A 119 -4.69 -4.59 22.35
N TYR A 120 -5.68 -3.85 21.88
CA TYR A 120 -6.14 -2.65 22.58
C TYR A 120 -6.80 -3.05 23.89
N ILE A 121 -6.15 -2.74 25.00
CA ILE A 121 -6.72 -2.86 26.34
C ILE A 121 -7.32 -1.49 26.64
N SER A 122 -8.66 -1.40 26.70
CA SER A 122 -9.33 -0.18 27.12
C SER A 122 -9.00 0.09 28.58
N HIS A 123 -8.07 1.00 28.82
CA HIS A 123 -7.77 1.48 30.17
C HIS A 123 -8.80 2.51 30.60
N PRO A 124 -9.21 2.52 31.89
CA PRO A 124 -9.99 3.64 32.43
C PRO A 124 -9.17 4.93 32.25
N LEU A 125 -9.86 6.04 31.95
CA LEU A 125 -9.28 7.37 31.69
C LEU A 125 -8.29 7.89 32.77
N SER A 126 -8.16 7.20 33.87
CA SER A 126 -7.30 7.55 35.02
C SER A 126 -5.85 7.02 34.94
N LYS A 127 -5.51 6.22 33.93
CA LYS A 127 -4.12 5.79 33.70
C LYS A 127 -3.69 6.22 32.31
N PRO A 128 -3.07 7.39 32.16
CA PRO A 128 -2.30 7.70 30.98
C PRO A 128 -1.02 6.86 31.01
N GLU A 129 -0.70 6.25 29.89
CA GLU A 129 0.53 5.52 29.63
C GLU A 129 0.38 4.00 29.78
N SER A 130 0.70 3.37 28.71
CA SER A 130 1.99 3.00 28.28
C SER A 130 2.08 1.83 27.32
N ASP A 131 1.31 0.79 27.39
CA ASP A 131 1.62 -0.43 26.62
C ASP A 131 0.94 -0.50 25.25
N ASP A 132 0.25 0.55 24.82
CA ASP A 132 -0.43 0.60 23.51
C ASP A 132 0.52 1.01 22.36
N MET A 133 1.81 1.25 22.66
CA MET A 133 2.77 1.59 21.60
C MET A 133 3.09 0.36 20.75
N PRO A 134 2.96 0.48 19.43
CA PRO A 134 3.28 -0.63 18.54
C PRO A 134 4.77 -0.96 18.61
N THR A 135 5.08 -2.25 18.52
CA THR A 135 6.47 -2.68 18.41
C THR A 135 6.97 -2.44 17.00
N LEU A 136 8.02 -1.62 16.87
CA LEU A 136 8.61 -1.27 15.59
C LEU A 136 9.74 -2.23 15.21
N GLN A 137 9.64 -2.83 14.03
CA GLN A 137 10.69 -3.66 13.45
C GLN A 137 11.13 -3.08 12.10
N ILE A 138 12.38 -2.65 11.98
CA ILE A 138 12.95 -2.26 10.70
C ILE A 138 13.23 -3.53 9.90
N THR A 139 12.59 -3.67 8.74
CA THR A 139 12.71 -4.84 7.87
C THR A 139 13.74 -4.63 6.76
N GLN A 140 13.92 -3.39 6.33
CA GLN A 140 14.90 -3.03 5.31
C GLN A 140 15.45 -1.63 5.58
N LYS A 141 16.77 -1.46 5.45
CA LYS A 141 17.41 -0.15 5.40
C LYS A 141 17.83 0.13 3.96
N MET A 142 17.65 1.38 3.54
CA MET A 142 18.10 1.84 2.23
C MET A 142 19.59 2.19 2.30
N ASP A 143 20.38 1.73 1.34
CA ASP A 143 21.81 2.04 1.26
C ASP A 143 22.05 3.55 1.10
N LYS A 144 21.14 4.20 0.39
CA LYS A 144 21.12 5.66 0.19
C LYS A 144 19.73 6.18 0.49
N ARG A 145 19.70 7.43 0.97
CA ARG A 145 18.43 8.13 1.13
C ARG A 145 17.70 8.23 -0.21
N ILE A 146 16.48 7.73 -0.27
CA ILE A 146 15.60 7.87 -1.44
C ILE A 146 15.15 9.34 -1.53
N LEU A 147 15.41 9.97 -2.65
CA LEU A 147 14.97 11.32 -2.97
C LEU A 147 13.67 11.25 -3.77
N VAL A 148 12.93 12.36 -3.79
CA VAL A 148 11.73 12.47 -4.65
C VAL A 148 12.08 12.26 -6.12
N SER A 149 13.26 12.72 -6.55
CA SER A 149 13.79 12.51 -7.92
C SER A 149 13.95 11.03 -8.30
N ASP A 150 14.13 10.15 -7.33
CA ASP A 150 14.35 8.72 -7.58
C ASP A 150 13.02 7.98 -7.80
N THR A 151 11.89 8.60 -7.42
CA THR A 151 10.56 8.06 -7.62
C THR A 151 10.05 8.30 -9.04
N ASP A 152 9.07 7.50 -9.48
CA ASP A 152 8.45 7.70 -10.79
C ASP A 152 7.74 9.04 -10.92
N ALA A 153 7.14 9.54 -9.83
CA ALA A 153 6.58 10.88 -9.79
C ALA A 153 7.67 11.96 -9.93
N GLY A 154 8.80 11.79 -9.27
CA GLY A 154 9.94 12.69 -9.36
C GLY A 154 10.58 12.70 -10.75
N LYS A 155 10.71 11.55 -11.40
CA LYS A 155 11.18 11.44 -12.80
C LYS A 155 10.27 12.21 -13.75
N LYS A 156 8.94 12.03 -13.64
CA LYS A 156 7.95 12.77 -14.44
C LYS A 156 8.04 14.28 -14.20
N LEU A 157 8.21 14.70 -12.95
CA LEU A 157 8.38 16.14 -12.61
C LEU A 157 9.67 16.69 -13.20
N SER A 158 10.78 15.96 -13.13
CA SER A 158 12.06 16.38 -13.71
C SER A 158 11.96 16.55 -15.22
N GLN A 159 11.32 15.59 -15.91
CA GLN A 159 11.07 15.72 -17.34
C GLN A 159 10.24 16.96 -17.64
N ARG A 160 9.18 17.21 -16.90
CA ARG A 160 8.33 18.38 -17.09
C ARG A 160 9.05 19.69 -16.85
N ILE A 161 9.94 19.74 -15.88
CA ILE A 161 10.80 20.90 -15.63
C ILE A 161 11.69 21.18 -16.84
N GLU A 162 12.33 20.16 -17.42
CA GLU A 162 13.18 20.36 -18.60
C GLU A 162 12.35 20.82 -19.82
N GLU A 163 11.16 20.26 -20.06
CA GLU A 163 10.25 20.72 -21.11
C GLU A 163 9.89 22.20 -20.94
N LEU A 164 9.57 22.62 -19.72
CA LEU A 164 9.25 24.02 -19.42
C LEU A 164 10.47 24.96 -19.59
N ARG A 165 11.65 24.50 -19.21
CA ARG A 165 12.89 25.26 -19.43
C ARG A 165 13.17 25.47 -20.92
N LEU A 166 12.96 24.45 -21.75
CA LEU A 166 13.09 24.55 -23.19
C LEU A 166 12.05 25.52 -23.77
N LEU A 167 10.82 25.47 -23.27
CA LEU A 167 9.77 26.39 -23.69
C LEU A 167 10.14 27.85 -23.36
N VAL A 168 10.61 28.14 -22.14
CA VAL A 168 11.07 29.48 -21.77
C VAL A 168 12.17 29.97 -22.69
N LYS A 169 13.17 29.14 -22.96
CA LYS A 169 14.24 29.48 -23.91
C LYS A 169 13.71 29.74 -25.33
N ALA A 170 12.69 29.00 -25.78
CA ALA A 170 12.09 29.22 -27.08
C ALA A 170 11.34 30.56 -27.17
N TYR A 171 10.75 31.02 -26.09
CA TYR A 171 10.19 32.38 -26.01
C TYR A 171 11.27 33.44 -25.98
N GLU A 172 12.31 33.28 -25.18
CA GLU A 172 13.40 34.26 -25.04
C GLU A 172 14.17 34.51 -26.35
N ASN A 173 14.38 33.43 -27.14
CA ASN A 173 15.09 33.51 -28.43
C ASN A 173 14.17 33.79 -29.63
N GLY A 174 12.88 34.01 -29.39
CA GLY A 174 11.91 34.34 -30.45
C GLY A 174 11.53 33.16 -31.37
N SER A 175 11.96 31.91 -31.04
CA SER A 175 11.60 30.73 -31.79
C SER A 175 10.13 30.36 -31.62
N PHE A 176 9.51 30.83 -30.57
CA PHE A 176 8.09 30.66 -30.27
C PHE A 176 7.45 32.02 -30.02
N VAL A 177 6.41 32.30 -30.79
CA VAL A 177 5.64 33.55 -30.63
C VAL A 177 4.23 33.15 -30.23
N GLU A 178 3.77 33.66 -29.10
CA GLU A 178 2.40 33.42 -28.64
C GLU A 178 1.40 34.07 -29.64
N ARG A 179 0.56 33.27 -30.24
CA ARG A 179 -0.58 33.81 -30.96
C ARG A 179 -1.57 34.30 -29.92
N ALA A 180 -1.96 35.57 -30.00
CA ALA A 180 -3.01 36.11 -29.13
C ALA A 180 -4.25 35.21 -29.24
N ILE A 181 -4.48 34.43 -28.23
CA ILE A 181 -5.69 33.61 -28.11
C ILE A 181 -6.82 34.62 -27.87
N ALA A 182 -7.79 34.68 -28.83
CA ALA A 182 -9.00 35.45 -28.64
C ALA A 182 -9.54 35.16 -27.23
N ALA A 183 -9.77 36.23 -26.47
CA ALA A 183 -10.06 36.25 -25.04
C ALA A 183 -10.78 35.00 -24.52
N TYR A 184 -10.20 34.34 -23.52
CA TYR A 184 -10.85 33.27 -22.78
C TYR A 184 -12.25 33.70 -22.37
N PRO A 185 -13.30 32.88 -22.57
CA PRO A 185 -14.62 33.18 -22.06
C PRO A 185 -14.50 33.47 -20.56
N LYS A 186 -15.14 34.54 -20.09
CA LYS A 186 -15.11 35.01 -18.69
C LYS A 186 -15.42 33.91 -17.65
N THR A 187 -16.10 32.85 -18.06
CA THR A 187 -16.45 31.68 -17.26
C THR A 187 -15.25 30.87 -16.76
N ILE A 188 -14.11 30.88 -17.48
CA ILE A 188 -12.91 30.14 -17.06
C ILE A 188 -12.08 30.93 -16.04
N GLN A 189 -12.14 32.25 -16.07
CA GLN A 189 -11.45 33.08 -15.08
C GLN A 189 -12.06 32.97 -13.67
N SER A 190 -13.39 32.74 -13.56
CA SER A 190 -14.02 32.52 -12.26
C SER A 190 -13.69 31.15 -11.65
N LEU A 191 -13.59 30.11 -12.46
CA LEU A 191 -13.24 28.76 -12.01
C LEU A 191 -11.77 28.67 -11.52
N HIS A 192 -10.84 29.47 -12.08
CA HIS A 192 -9.43 29.45 -11.67
C HIS A 192 -9.20 30.20 -10.36
N MET A 193 -10.02 31.20 -10.06
CA MET A 193 -9.95 31.93 -8.78
C MET A 193 -10.55 31.15 -7.60
N GLU A 194 -11.64 30.40 -7.83
CA GLU A 194 -12.23 29.58 -6.77
C GLU A 194 -11.34 28.40 -6.37
N THR A 195 -10.63 27.79 -7.31
CA THR A 195 -9.69 26.68 -7.02
C THR A 195 -8.44 27.16 -6.27
N CYS A 196 -7.98 28.37 -6.49
CA CYS A 196 -6.84 28.94 -5.75
C CYS A 196 -7.20 29.32 -4.30
N LEU A 197 -8.44 29.72 -4.04
CA LEU A 197 -8.89 30.13 -2.70
C LEU A 197 -9.15 28.94 -1.76
N LEU A 198 -9.45 27.75 -2.30
CA LEU A 198 -9.64 26.54 -1.52
C LEU A 198 -8.34 25.92 -0.97
N TYR A 199 -7.18 26.30 -1.51
CA TYR A 199 -5.88 25.76 -1.10
C TYR A 199 -5.12 26.65 -0.10
N THR A 200 -5.65 27.82 0.28
CA THR A 200 -4.96 28.78 1.15
C THR A 200 -5.61 29.00 2.51
N SER A 201 -6.55 28.15 2.92
CA SER A 201 -7.05 28.16 4.31
C SER A 201 -6.11 27.35 5.19
N PRO A 202 -5.39 27.96 6.15
CA PRO A 202 -4.66 27.22 7.17
C PRO A 202 -5.68 26.57 8.12
N SER A 203 -5.59 25.27 8.29
CA SER A 203 -6.22 24.51 9.36
C SER A 203 -5.39 24.60 10.63
#